data_70b3886fb9df55107d0443f918fa4b6b
#
_entry.id   70b3886fb9df55107d0443f918fa4b6b
#
_cell.length_a   1.000
_cell.length_b   1.000
_cell.length_c   1.000
_cell.angle_alpha   90.00
_cell.angle_beta   90.00
_cell.angle_gamma   90.00
#
_symmetry.space_group_name_H-M   'P 1'
#
loop_
_entity.id
_entity.type
_entity.pdbx_description
1 polymer ?
#
loop_
_entity_poly.entity_id
_entity_poly.type
_entity_poly.pdbx_seq_one_letter_code
_entity_poly.pdbx_strand_id
1 'polypeptide(L)'
;MARKPSPALTDAEARVMAVLWQLRTATVGDVVAALAPERAVSYSTVQTILRILEDKAYVEHDKVARAFIYRPVVDERQARRRPDERRVQLLG
;
A
#
# COMPACT_ATOMS: atom_id res chain seq x y z
N MET A 1 -17.67 12.68 4.04
CA MET A 1 -17.29 12.27 3.95
C MET A 1 -16.78 11.61 4.05
N ALA A 2 -16.79 11.40 4.12
CA ALA A 2 -16.24 10.85 4.25
C ALA A 2 -15.90 10.12 4.36
N ARG A 3 -16.01 9.76 4.10
CA ARG A 3 -15.56 9.05 4.08
C ARG A 3 -14.82 8.56 4.45
N LYS A 4 -15.14 8.47 4.99
CA LYS A 4 -13.95 8.15 5.24
C LYS A 4 -13.50 6.88 4.83
N PRO A 5 -12.52 6.83 4.18
CA PRO A 5 -12.09 5.58 3.68
C PRO A 5 -11.75 4.63 4.81
N SER A 6 -12.01 3.40 4.59
CA SER A 6 -11.67 2.39 5.55
C SER A 6 -10.16 2.31 5.70
N PRO A 7 -9.66 2.27 6.91
CA PRO A 7 -8.24 2.07 7.10
C PRO A 7 -7.82 0.63 6.87
N ALA A 8 -8.77 -0.27 6.77
CA ALA A 8 -8.43 -1.67 6.57
C ALA A 8 -7.99 -1.92 5.14
N LEU A 9 -7.10 -2.86 4.97
CA LEU A 9 -6.60 -3.23 3.66
C LEU A 9 -7.32 -4.45 3.16
N THR A 10 -7.61 -4.46 1.86
CA THR A 10 -8.08 -5.70 1.22
C THR A 10 -6.90 -6.65 1.10
N ASP A 11 -7.18 -7.90 0.77
CA ASP A 11 -6.11 -8.88 0.58
C ASP A 11 -5.12 -8.41 -0.47
N ALA A 12 -5.62 -7.90 -1.58
CA ALA A 12 -4.75 -7.45 -2.65
C ALA A 12 -3.89 -6.27 -2.21
N GLU A 13 -4.50 -5.35 -1.50
CA GLU A 13 -3.77 -4.20 -0.97
C GLU A 13 -2.71 -4.63 0.02
N ALA A 14 -3.04 -5.59 0.87
CA ALA A 14 -2.09 -6.06 1.86
C ALA A 14 -0.88 -6.71 1.20
N ARG A 15 -1.11 -7.43 0.11
CA ARG A 15 0.01 -8.06 -0.60
C ARG A 15 0.93 -7.02 -1.21
N VAL A 16 0.36 -5.98 -1.80
CA VAL A 16 1.17 -4.91 -2.37
C VAL A 16 1.94 -4.19 -1.27
N MET A 17 1.27 -3.91 -0.15
CA MET A 17 1.96 -3.25 0.95
C MET A 17 3.11 -4.11 1.49
N ALA A 18 2.91 -5.42 1.58
CA ALA A 18 3.97 -6.30 2.06
C ALA A 18 5.21 -6.18 1.18
N VAL A 19 5.02 -6.10 -0.13
CA VAL A 19 6.13 -5.93 -1.04
C VAL A 19 6.83 -4.60 -0.80
N LEU A 20 6.05 -3.53 -0.61
CA LEU A 20 6.64 -2.22 -0.39
C LEU A 20 7.40 -2.15 0.92
N TRP A 21 6.88 -2.77 1.96
CA TRP A 21 7.62 -2.79 3.23
C TRP A 21 8.93 -3.54 3.09
N GLN A 22 8.93 -4.57 2.28
CA GLN A 22 10.12 -5.38 2.08
C GLN A 22 11.14 -4.66 1.21
N LEU A 23 10.69 -4.05 0.11
CA LEU A 23 11.59 -3.40 -0.84
C LEU A 23 11.91 -1.96 -0.47
N ARG A 24 11.10 -1.34 0.35
CA ARG A 24 11.20 0.05 0.76
C ARG A 24 10.73 1.02 -0.31
N THR A 25 11.22 0.87 -1.52
CA THR A 25 10.74 1.64 -2.66
C THR A 25 10.58 0.67 -3.81
N ALA A 26 9.63 0.94 -4.67
CA ALA A 26 9.38 0.04 -5.80
C ALA A 26 8.60 0.75 -6.89
N THR A 27 8.90 0.38 -8.12
CA THR A 27 8.07 0.78 -9.25
C THR A 27 6.90 -0.19 -9.35
N VAL A 28 5.93 0.14 -10.20
CA VAL A 28 4.83 -0.79 -10.47
C VAL A 28 5.39 -2.12 -10.97
N GLY A 29 6.36 -2.05 -11.88
CA GLY A 29 6.96 -3.27 -12.41
C GLY A 29 7.64 -4.12 -11.34
N ASP A 30 8.29 -3.46 -10.39
CA ASP A 30 8.93 -4.17 -9.29
C ASP A 30 7.91 -4.94 -8.47
N VAL A 31 6.75 -4.33 -8.22
CA VAL A 31 5.71 -4.98 -7.45
C VAL A 31 5.14 -6.15 -8.23
N VAL A 32 4.90 -5.97 -9.53
CA VAL A 32 4.40 -7.05 -10.37
C VAL A 32 5.36 -8.24 -10.29
N ALA A 33 6.64 -7.98 -10.43
CA ALA A 33 7.64 -9.05 -10.41
C ALA A 33 7.67 -9.75 -9.06
N ALA A 34 7.55 -8.99 -7.99
CA ALA A 34 7.60 -9.57 -6.65
C ALA A 34 6.38 -10.43 -6.35
N LEU A 35 5.22 -10.09 -6.93
CA LEU A 35 4.01 -10.85 -6.70
C LEU A 35 3.89 -12.07 -7.60
N ALA A 36 4.58 -12.06 -8.72
CA ALA A 36 4.41 -13.09 -9.74
C ALA A 36 4.60 -14.51 -9.24
N PRO A 37 5.57 -14.81 -8.37
CA PRO A 37 5.75 -16.19 -7.92
C PRO A 37 4.52 -16.77 -7.25
N GLU A 38 3.75 -15.95 -6.56
CA GLU A 38 2.58 -16.44 -5.86
C GLU A 38 1.32 -16.24 -6.65
N ARG A 39 1.22 -15.11 -7.30
CA ARG A 39 0.02 -14.79 -8.05
C ARG A 39 0.38 -13.81 -9.15
N ALA A 40 0.20 -14.25 -10.37
CA ALA A 40 0.43 -13.37 -11.51
C ALA A 40 -0.62 -12.27 -11.52
N VAL A 41 -0.17 -11.05 -11.50
CA VAL A 41 -1.06 -9.88 -11.48
C VAL A 41 -0.61 -8.97 -12.62
N SER A 42 -1.56 -8.37 -13.29
CA SER A 42 -1.20 -7.49 -14.38
C SER A 42 -0.66 -6.17 -13.86
N TYR A 43 0.11 -5.52 -14.70
CA TYR A 43 0.66 -4.21 -14.40
C TYR A 43 -0.46 -3.22 -14.06
N SER A 44 -1.52 -3.20 -14.86
CA SER A 44 -2.59 -2.23 -14.62
C SER A 44 -3.33 -2.50 -13.32
N THR A 45 -3.45 -3.75 -12.93
CA THR A 45 -4.07 -4.08 -11.66
C THR A 45 -3.24 -3.53 -10.50
N VAL A 46 -1.93 -3.74 -10.55
CA VAL A 46 -1.05 -3.24 -9.49
C VAL A 46 -1.07 -1.72 -9.48
N GLN A 47 -1.07 -1.11 -10.65
CA GLN A 47 -1.12 0.34 -10.72
C GLN A 47 -2.38 0.88 -10.06
N THR A 48 -3.51 0.24 -10.31
CA THR A 48 -4.77 0.66 -9.70
C THR A 48 -4.72 0.49 -8.18
N ILE A 49 -4.16 -0.63 -7.72
CA ILE A 49 -4.06 -0.86 -6.28
C ILE A 49 -3.17 0.20 -5.64
N LEU A 50 -2.07 0.55 -6.28
CA LEU A 50 -1.19 1.56 -5.72
C LEU A 50 -1.87 2.92 -5.64
N ARG A 51 -2.70 3.25 -6.62
CA ARG A 51 -3.46 4.49 -6.57
C ARG A 51 -4.43 4.51 -5.42
N ILE A 52 -5.09 3.38 -5.20
CA ILE A 52 -6.02 3.27 -4.08
C ILE A 52 -5.28 3.42 -2.76
N LEU A 53 -4.12 2.80 -2.66
CA LEU A 53 -3.32 2.91 -1.45
C LEU A 53 -2.83 4.33 -1.23
N GLU A 54 -2.53 5.03 -2.31
CA GLU A 54 -2.13 6.41 -2.19
C GLU A 54 -3.30 7.27 -1.71
N ASP A 55 -4.50 7.01 -2.22
CA ASP A 55 -5.68 7.72 -1.77
C ASP A 55 -5.97 7.46 -0.29
N LYS A 56 -5.64 6.27 0.16
CA LYS A 56 -5.81 5.93 1.57
C LYS A 56 -4.68 6.42 2.45
N ALA A 57 -3.69 7.06 1.84
CA ALA A 57 -2.52 7.60 2.54
C ALA A 57 -1.62 6.53 3.13
N TYR A 58 -1.58 5.36 2.51
CA TYR A 58 -0.63 4.33 2.89
C TYR A 58 0.68 4.44 2.13
N VAL A 59 0.66 5.00 0.93
CA VAL A 59 1.86 5.13 0.11
C VAL A 59 1.91 6.51 -0.51
N GLU A 60 3.11 6.89 -0.92
CA GLU A 60 3.36 8.08 -1.72
C GLU A 60 4.21 7.66 -2.89
N HIS A 61 4.29 8.52 -3.90
CA HIS A 61 5.18 8.25 -5.00
C HIS A 61 5.95 9.50 -5.38
N ASP A 62 7.12 9.27 -5.94
CA ASP A 62 7.94 10.29 -6.56
C ASP A 62 8.14 9.91 -8.00
N LYS A 63 8.30 10.90 -8.83
CA LYS A 63 8.62 10.64 -10.23
C LYS A 63 10.11 10.86 -10.41
N VAL A 64 10.80 9.82 -10.82
CA VAL A 64 12.23 9.88 -11.07
C VAL A 64 12.42 9.48 -12.53
N ALA A 65 12.97 10.40 -13.31
CA ALA A 65 13.05 10.23 -14.74
C ALA A 65 11.63 10.02 -15.28
N ARG A 66 11.31 8.84 -15.79
CA ARG A 66 9.98 8.58 -16.31
C ARG A 66 9.24 7.54 -15.50
N ALA A 67 9.77 7.18 -14.37
CA ALA A 67 9.19 6.13 -13.56
C ALA A 67 8.62 6.71 -12.29
N PHE A 68 7.50 6.16 -11.87
CA PHE A 68 6.94 6.46 -10.56
C PHE A 68 7.50 5.45 -9.57
N ILE A 69 8.07 5.97 -8.50
CA ILE A 69 8.64 5.15 -7.44
C ILE A 69 7.74 5.29 -6.23
N TYR A 70 7.17 4.20 -5.78
CA TYR A 70 6.26 4.21 -4.64
C TYR A 70 6.99 3.80 -3.39
N ARG A 71 6.56 4.36 -2.27
CA ARG A 71 7.12 4.00 -0.98
C ARG A 71 6.02 4.04 0.07
N PRO A 72 6.11 3.21 1.09
CA PRO A 72 5.10 3.23 2.15
C PRO A 72 5.34 4.41 3.08
N VAL A 73 4.26 5.05 3.50
CA VAL A 73 4.33 6.10 4.51
C VAL A 73 3.77 5.63 5.83
N VAL A 74 3.14 4.48 5.84
CA VAL A 74 2.63 3.85 7.05
C VAL A 74 3.42 2.56 7.20
N ASP A 75 4.07 2.36 8.36
CA ASP A 75 4.83 1.13 8.50
C ASP A 75 3.88 -0.05 8.78
N GLU A 76 4.45 -1.24 8.73
CA GLU A 76 3.64 -2.45 8.84
C GLU A 76 2.90 -2.52 10.15
N ARG A 77 3.55 -2.13 11.21
CA ARG A 77 2.94 -2.18 12.52
C ARG A 77 1.76 -1.22 12.61
N GLN A 78 1.92 -0.01 12.09
CA GLN A 78 0.84 0.95 12.09
C GLN A 78 -0.34 0.48 11.27
N ALA A 79 -0.07 -0.14 10.12
CA ALA A 79 -1.14 -0.60 9.26
C ALA A 79 -1.95 -1.69 9.94
N ARG A 80 -1.29 -2.58 10.64
CA ARG A 80 -1.98 -3.68 11.28
C ARG A 80 -2.86 -3.24 12.42
N ARG A 81 -2.45 -2.20 13.12
CA ARG A 81 -3.13 -1.80 14.33
C ARG A 81 -4.08 -0.65 14.15
N ARG A 82 -4.08 -0.02 12.98
CA ARG A 82 -4.81 1.22 12.83
C ARG A 82 -6.24 1.20 13.32
N PRO A 83 -7.07 0.27 12.87
CA PRO A 83 -8.47 0.35 13.28
C PRO A 83 -8.65 0.22 14.78
N ASP A 84 -7.98 -0.74 15.35
CA ASP A 84 -8.15 -1.04 16.77
C ASP A 84 -7.38 -0.08 17.63
N GLU A 85 -6.21 0.26 17.18
CA GLU A 85 -5.35 1.13 17.94
C GLU A 85 -6.00 2.48 18.16
N ARG A 86 -6.63 3.01 17.16
CA ARG A 86 -7.28 4.28 17.28
C ARG A 86 -8.36 4.26 18.34
N ARG A 87 -9.09 3.20 18.35
CA ARG A 87 -10.15 3.06 19.31
C ARG A 87 -9.62 3.01 20.73
N VAL A 88 -8.57 2.26 20.91
CA VAL A 88 -7.95 2.15 22.22
C VAL A 88 -7.42 3.49 22.68
N GLN A 89 -6.82 4.21 21.78
CA GLN A 89 -6.26 5.51 22.13
C GLN A 89 -7.33 6.49 22.55
N LEU A 90 -8.44 6.43 21.89
CA LEU A 90 -9.53 7.33 22.25
C LEU A 90 -10.03 7.06 23.65
N LEU A 91 -10.00 5.83 24.03
CA LEU A 91 -10.43 5.46 25.35
C LEU A 91 -9.38 5.77 26.41
N GLY A 92 -8.17 5.66 26.01
CA GLY A 92 -7.09 5.91 26.89
C GLY A 92 -6.81 7.37 27.02
#